data_fc7a1b3b68a43d82f0ef3ca4223bc24e
#
_entry.id   fc7a1b3b68a43d82f0ef3ca4223bc24e
#
_cell.length_a   1.000
_cell.length_b   1.000
_cell.length_c   1.000
_cell.angle_alpha   90.00
_cell.angle_beta   90.00
_cell.angle_gamma   90.00
#
_symmetry.space_group_name_H-M   'P 1'
#
loop_
_entity.id
_entity.type
_entity.pdbx_description
1 polymer ?
#
loop_
_entity_poly.entity_id
_entity_poly.type
_entity_poly.pdbx_seq_one_letter_code
_entity_poly.pdbx_strand_id
1 'polypeptide(L)'
;MANAVDINNLSFEYEEGAKTIDHISFSVPKGSYTVVLGHNGSGKSTIAKLIIGLLEPKTGDITVDGMHLDEEHLYYVREKVGIVFQNPDNQFIGSTVRDDIAFGLENLCVPTEDMEDIIQTYAKKVNMTEFLDHEPTKLSGGQKQRVAIAGILAMHPSIIILDEATSMLDPRGKIEINNLVHELNKTQNMTILSITHDIEEAALSDHVILLDNGHIIDEGTPEKVLTQKEELERIGLDVPFAYKISKKLHDSGYPIKPIINKEKLVKELCQLNLKK
;
A
#
# COMPACT_ATOMS: atom_id res chain seq x y z
N MET A 1 -7.19 12.87 15.50
CA MET A 1 -7.84 12.54 14.23
C MET A 1 -8.49 11.18 14.40
N ALA A 2 -9.54 10.84 13.66
CA ALA A 2 -10.11 9.51 13.72
C ALA A 2 -9.21 8.53 12.95
N ASN A 3 -9.08 7.30 13.42
CA ASN A 3 -8.31 6.26 12.75
C ASN A 3 -9.21 5.46 11.81
N ALA A 4 -8.64 4.98 10.71
CA ALA A 4 -9.27 4.05 9.79
C ALA A 4 -9.04 2.60 10.22
N VAL A 5 -7.84 2.32 10.76
CA VAL A 5 -7.49 1.03 11.34
C VAL A 5 -6.77 1.27 12.65
N ASP A 6 -7.16 0.54 13.68
CA ASP A 6 -6.44 0.45 14.96
C ASP A 6 -6.09 -1.02 15.24
N ILE A 7 -4.84 -1.26 15.56
CA ILE A 7 -4.33 -2.56 15.96
C ILE A 7 -3.77 -2.43 17.37
N ASN A 8 -4.25 -3.28 18.29
CA ASN A 8 -3.88 -3.24 19.70
C ASN A 8 -3.36 -4.60 20.16
N ASN A 9 -2.10 -4.63 20.59
CA ASN A 9 -1.43 -5.79 21.19
C ASN A 9 -1.62 -7.09 20.39
N LEU A 10 -1.54 -7.00 19.07
CA LEU A 10 -1.84 -8.07 18.14
C LEU A 10 -0.71 -9.09 18.08
N SER A 11 -1.04 -10.37 18.23
CA SER A 11 -0.10 -11.48 18.02
C SER A 11 -0.72 -12.55 17.12
N PHE A 12 0.11 -13.15 16.28
CA PHE A 12 -0.29 -14.23 15.37
C PHE A 12 0.86 -15.19 15.10
N GLU A 13 0.53 -16.46 14.94
CA GLU A 13 1.45 -17.53 14.51
C GLU A 13 0.74 -18.48 13.53
N TYR A 14 1.43 -18.89 12.47
CA TYR A 14 0.92 -19.92 11.55
C TYR A 14 1.05 -21.32 12.12
N GLU A 15 2.12 -21.57 12.87
CA GLU A 15 2.39 -22.83 13.56
C GLU A 15 2.64 -22.53 15.04
N GLU A 16 2.24 -23.42 15.92
CA GLU A 16 2.39 -23.25 17.36
C GLU A 16 3.87 -23.01 17.74
N GLY A 17 4.13 -21.88 18.39
CA GLY A 17 5.47 -21.47 18.83
C GLY A 17 6.29 -20.71 17.79
N ALA A 18 5.81 -20.57 16.53
CA ALA A 18 6.47 -19.80 15.49
C ALA A 18 5.78 -18.42 15.30
N LYS A 19 6.05 -17.49 16.22
CA LYS A 19 5.45 -16.15 16.18
C LYS A 19 5.81 -15.42 14.89
N THR A 20 4.79 -15.09 14.09
CA THR A 20 4.93 -14.29 12.87
C THR A 20 4.69 -12.81 13.18
N ILE A 21 3.77 -12.51 14.10
CA ILE A 21 3.48 -11.18 14.63
C ILE A 21 3.50 -11.30 16.16
N ASP A 22 4.17 -10.39 16.85
CA ASP A 22 4.37 -10.45 18.28
C ASP A 22 4.09 -9.11 18.97
N HIS A 23 2.91 -9.01 19.59
CA HIS A 23 2.45 -7.87 20.40
C HIS A 23 2.58 -6.49 19.73
N ILE A 24 2.20 -6.38 18.44
CA ILE A 24 2.24 -5.09 17.73
C ILE A 24 1.02 -4.23 18.05
N SER A 25 1.23 -2.92 18.10
CA SER A 25 0.16 -1.92 18.21
C SER A 25 0.50 -0.73 17.33
N PHE A 26 -0.42 -0.32 16.46
CA PHE A 26 -0.30 0.88 15.65
C PHE A 26 -1.66 1.34 15.14
N SER A 27 -1.72 2.56 14.62
CA SER A 27 -2.93 3.13 14.03
C SER A 27 -2.67 3.68 12.65
N VAL A 28 -3.68 3.58 11.78
CA VAL A 28 -3.70 4.19 10.44
C VAL A 28 -4.71 5.33 10.46
N PRO A 29 -4.29 6.60 10.39
CA PRO A 29 -5.21 7.73 10.38
C PRO A 29 -6.11 7.74 9.13
N LYS A 30 -7.37 8.17 9.26
CA LYS A 30 -8.27 8.33 8.11
C LYS A 30 -7.71 9.32 7.10
N GLY A 31 -7.77 8.94 5.83
CA GLY A 31 -7.27 9.75 4.71
C GLY A 31 -5.74 9.85 4.63
N SER A 32 -4.99 9.12 5.47
CA SER A 32 -3.53 9.07 5.36
C SER A 32 -3.07 8.07 4.30
N TYR A 33 -1.86 8.30 3.79
CA TYR A 33 -1.07 7.28 3.10
C TYR A 33 -0.02 6.74 4.07
N THR A 34 -0.30 5.58 4.67
CA THR A 34 0.58 4.91 5.63
C THR A 34 1.30 3.75 4.97
N VAL A 35 2.60 3.60 5.24
CA VAL A 35 3.42 2.49 4.73
C VAL A 35 3.90 1.60 5.87
N VAL A 36 3.65 0.30 5.76
CA VAL A 36 4.32 -0.74 6.55
C VAL A 36 5.54 -1.20 5.76
N LEU A 37 6.71 -0.76 6.21
CA LEU A 37 8.00 -1.03 5.59
C LEU A 37 8.73 -2.15 6.33
N GLY A 38 9.37 -3.07 5.60
CA GLY A 38 10.20 -4.12 6.19
C GLY A 38 10.72 -5.09 5.14
N HIS A 39 11.70 -5.92 5.49
CA HIS A 39 12.23 -6.95 4.60
C HIS A 39 11.22 -8.09 4.33
N ASN A 40 11.52 -8.95 3.34
CA ASN A 40 10.69 -10.10 3.05
C ASN A 40 10.69 -11.08 4.24
N GLY A 41 9.50 -11.53 4.66
CA GLY A 41 9.34 -12.40 5.82
C GLY A 41 9.18 -11.67 7.16
N SER A 42 9.18 -10.34 7.20
CA SER A 42 8.98 -9.58 8.46
C SER A 42 7.56 -9.63 9.03
N GLY A 43 6.58 -10.23 8.32
CA GLY A 43 5.19 -10.34 8.77
C GLY A 43 4.20 -9.39 8.11
N LYS A 44 4.62 -8.54 7.16
CA LYS A 44 3.81 -7.49 6.53
C LYS A 44 2.50 -8.00 5.91
N SER A 45 2.56 -8.99 5.02
CA SER A 45 1.37 -9.57 4.36
C SER A 45 0.45 -10.30 5.35
N THR A 46 1.00 -10.76 6.48
CA THR A 46 0.20 -11.34 7.57
C THR A 46 -0.67 -10.26 8.22
N ILE A 47 -0.14 -9.06 8.44
CA ILE A 47 -0.91 -7.91 8.95
C ILE A 47 -2.07 -7.58 8.01
N ALA A 48 -1.84 -7.53 6.69
CA ALA A 48 -2.91 -7.29 5.71
C ALA A 48 -4.03 -8.32 5.83
N LYS A 49 -3.68 -9.60 5.91
CA LYS A 49 -4.65 -10.70 6.02
C LYS A 49 -5.43 -10.67 7.34
N LEU A 50 -4.79 -10.26 8.42
CA LEU A 50 -5.45 -10.09 9.72
C LEU A 50 -6.45 -8.93 9.68
N ILE A 51 -6.11 -7.78 9.07
CA ILE A 51 -7.01 -6.61 8.98
C ILE A 51 -8.31 -6.92 8.22
N ILE A 52 -8.26 -7.78 7.18
CA ILE A 52 -9.45 -8.15 6.40
C ILE A 52 -10.13 -9.43 6.92
N GLY A 53 -9.68 -9.97 8.04
CA GLY A 53 -10.24 -11.18 8.66
C GLY A 53 -10.09 -12.44 7.80
N LEU A 54 -8.99 -12.57 7.03
CA LEU A 54 -8.58 -13.83 6.41
C LEU A 54 -7.80 -14.72 7.37
N LEU A 55 -7.26 -14.12 8.42
CA LEU A 55 -6.61 -14.79 9.55
C LEU A 55 -7.20 -14.26 10.85
N GLU A 56 -7.30 -15.11 11.85
CA GLU A 56 -7.73 -14.74 13.19
C GLU A 56 -6.51 -14.50 14.09
N PRO A 57 -6.45 -13.37 14.82
CA PRO A 57 -5.35 -13.11 15.74
C PRO A 57 -5.39 -14.11 16.91
N LYS A 58 -4.23 -14.48 17.42
CA LYS A 58 -4.12 -15.30 18.65
C LYS A 58 -4.43 -14.47 19.89
N THR A 59 -4.00 -13.23 19.90
CA THR A 59 -4.28 -12.22 20.93
C THR A 59 -4.37 -10.83 20.32
N GLY A 60 -5.00 -9.92 21.03
CA GLY A 60 -5.16 -8.53 20.63
C GLY A 60 -6.41 -8.28 19.81
N ASP A 61 -6.59 -7.03 19.40
CA ASP A 61 -7.80 -6.54 18.77
C ASP A 61 -7.48 -5.73 17.52
N ILE A 62 -8.38 -5.82 16.53
CA ILE A 62 -8.36 -4.99 15.32
C ILE A 62 -9.69 -4.24 15.24
N THR A 63 -9.61 -2.94 15.00
CA THR A 63 -10.77 -2.09 14.75
C THR A 63 -10.61 -1.44 13.39
N VAL A 64 -11.64 -1.51 12.55
CA VAL A 64 -11.66 -0.91 11.22
C VAL A 64 -12.83 0.06 11.15
N ASP A 65 -12.53 1.33 10.86
CA ASP A 65 -13.50 2.43 10.79
C ASP A 65 -14.36 2.57 12.05
N GLY A 66 -13.78 2.24 13.22
CA GLY A 66 -14.46 2.26 14.52
C GLY A 66 -15.23 0.99 14.84
N MET A 67 -15.27 0.00 13.96
CA MET A 67 -15.95 -1.28 14.15
C MET A 67 -14.93 -2.36 14.51
N HIS A 68 -15.18 -3.09 15.59
CA HIS A 68 -14.35 -4.24 15.99
C HIS A 68 -14.44 -5.36 14.95
N LEU A 69 -13.29 -5.94 14.60
CA LEU A 69 -13.22 -7.04 13.65
C LEU A 69 -13.55 -8.36 14.37
N ASP A 70 -14.74 -8.86 14.14
CA ASP A 70 -15.25 -10.15 14.61
C ASP A 70 -16.13 -10.80 13.52
N GLU A 71 -16.71 -11.96 13.78
CA GLU A 71 -17.57 -12.66 12.83
C GLU A 71 -18.81 -11.83 12.43
N GLU A 72 -19.38 -11.07 13.37
CA GLU A 72 -20.60 -10.27 13.14
C GLU A 72 -20.32 -9.07 12.20
N HIS A 73 -19.15 -8.43 12.34
CA HIS A 73 -18.79 -7.24 11.58
C HIS A 73 -17.90 -7.52 10.37
N LEU A 74 -17.53 -8.77 10.11
CA LEU A 74 -16.61 -9.15 9.04
C LEU A 74 -17.08 -8.67 7.65
N TYR A 75 -18.38 -8.79 7.37
CA TYR A 75 -18.94 -8.32 6.10
C TYR A 75 -18.80 -6.80 5.95
N TYR A 76 -19.10 -6.04 7.01
CA TYR A 76 -18.94 -4.59 7.04
C TYR A 76 -17.49 -4.18 6.76
N VAL A 77 -16.52 -4.83 7.42
CA VAL A 77 -15.10 -4.55 7.23
C VAL A 77 -14.68 -4.80 5.77
N ARG A 78 -15.10 -5.92 5.18
CA ARG A 78 -14.79 -6.27 3.78
C ARG A 78 -15.46 -5.36 2.75
N GLU A 79 -16.57 -4.72 3.09
CA GLU A 79 -17.18 -3.67 2.26
C GLU A 79 -16.34 -2.37 2.26
N LYS A 80 -15.72 -2.03 3.40
CA LYS A 80 -14.93 -0.80 3.57
C LYS A 80 -13.48 -0.93 3.11
N VAL A 81 -12.94 -2.14 3.13
CA VAL A 81 -11.52 -2.41 2.86
C VAL A 81 -11.34 -3.16 1.56
N GLY A 82 -10.76 -2.51 0.57
CA GLY A 82 -10.24 -3.19 -0.62
C GLY A 82 -8.80 -3.66 -0.41
N ILE A 83 -8.46 -4.84 -0.88
CA ILE A 83 -7.08 -5.34 -0.84
C ILE A 83 -6.60 -5.77 -2.21
N VAL A 84 -5.37 -5.37 -2.57
CA VAL A 84 -4.64 -5.84 -3.75
C VAL A 84 -3.46 -6.66 -3.27
N PHE A 85 -3.46 -7.97 -3.58
CA PHE A 85 -2.38 -8.88 -3.18
C PHE A 85 -1.17 -8.81 -4.12
N GLN A 86 -0.03 -9.25 -3.63
CA GLN A 86 1.23 -9.33 -4.38
C GLN A 86 1.11 -10.18 -5.65
N ASN A 87 0.45 -11.35 -5.55
CA ASN A 87 0.20 -12.22 -6.71
C ASN A 87 -1.22 -12.04 -7.22
N PRO A 88 -1.43 -11.37 -8.37
CA PRO A 88 -2.74 -11.15 -8.94
C PRO A 88 -3.43 -12.43 -9.42
N ASP A 89 -2.70 -13.52 -9.74
CA ASP A 89 -3.29 -14.76 -10.20
C ASP A 89 -4.28 -15.39 -9.22
N ASN A 90 -4.11 -15.09 -7.93
CA ASN A 90 -4.98 -15.61 -6.87
C ASN A 90 -6.26 -14.78 -6.67
N GLN A 91 -6.44 -13.69 -7.41
CA GLN A 91 -7.56 -12.77 -7.26
C GLN A 91 -8.60 -12.87 -8.36
N PHE A 92 -8.23 -13.39 -9.54
CA PHE A 92 -9.12 -13.45 -10.70
C PHE A 92 -10.21 -14.52 -10.54
N ILE A 93 -11.45 -14.08 -10.75
CA ILE A 93 -12.67 -14.90 -10.71
C ILE A 93 -13.41 -14.84 -12.06
N GLY A 94 -13.37 -13.68 -12.72
CA GLY A 94 -14.03 -13.41 -13.98
C GLY A 94 -13.47 -14.19 -15.17
N SER A 95 -14.32 -14.53 -16.13
CA SER A 95 -13.90 -15.15 -17.40
C SER A 95 -13.17 -14.16 -18.30
N THR A 96 -13.52 -12.89 -18.19
CA THR A 96 -12.87 -11.77 -18.87
C THR A 96 -12.43 -10.70 -17.85
N VAL A 97 -11.60 -9.77 -18.28
CA VAL A 97 -11.23 -8.60 -17.47
C VAL A 97 -12.46 -7.80 -17.07
N ARG A 98 -13.43 -7.66 -17.97
CA ARG A 98 -14.71 -6.99 -17.71
C ARG A 98 -15.46 -7.68 -16.58
N ASP A 99 -15.63 -8.99 -16.67
CA ASP A 99 -16.34 -9.79 -15.66
C ASP A 99 -15.63 -9.72 -14.30
N ASP A 100 -14.31 -9.68 -14.31
CA ASP A 100 -13.53 -9.61 -13.08
C ASP A 100 -13.71 -8.26 -12.35
N ILE A 101 -13.72 -7.13 -13.07
CA ILE A 101 -14.03 -5.82 -12.50
C ILE A 101 -15.50 -5.75 -12.07
N ALA A 102 -16.42 -6.34 -12.86
CA ALA A 102 -17.85 -6.38 -12.55
C ALA A 102 -18.14 -7.16 -11.27
N PHE A 103 -17.39 -8.22 -10.97
CA PHE A 103 -17.62 -9.08 -9.81
C PHE A 103 -17.68 -8.32 -8.49
N GLY A 104 -16.79 -7.36 -8.28
CA GLY A 104 -16.81 -6.50 -7.09
C GLY A 104 -18.07 -5.62 -7.02
N LEU A 105 -18.50 -5.08 -8.17
CA LEU A 105 -19.70 -4.24 -8.29
C LEU A 105 -20.98 -5.05 -8.05
N GLU A 106 -21.04 -6.28 -8.56
CA GLU A 106 -22.15 -7.21 -8.33
C GLU A 106 -22.31 -7.52 -6.84
N ASN A 107 -21.20 -7.79 -6.14
CA ASN A 107 -21.22 -8.03 -4.70
C ASN A 107 -21.72 -6.81 -3.88
N LEU A 108 -21.52 -5.61 -4.40
CA LEU A 108 -22.03 -4.36 -3.82
C LEU A 108 -23.44 -4.01 -4.30
N CYS A 109 -24.10 -4.89 -5.09
CA CYS A 109 -25.44 -4.68 -5.66
C CYS A 109 -25.55 -3.38 -6.47
N VAL A 110 -24.49 -2.98 -7.17
CA VAL A 110 -24.52 -1.83 -8.11
C VAL A 110 -25.53 -2.13 -9.22
N PRO A 111 -26.41 -1.19 -9.64
CA PRO A 111 -27.32 -1.38 -10.76
C PRO A 111 -26.55 -1.75 -12.05
N THR A 112 -27.06 -2.75 -12.79
CA THR A 112 -26.38 -3.25 -14.00
C THR A 112 -26.18 -2.15 -15.06
N GLU A 113 -27.12 -1.20 -15.16
CA GLU A 113 -27.02 -0.04 -16.05
C GLU A 113 -25.84 0.90 -15.74
N ASP A 114 -25.36 0.93 -14.48
CA ASP A 114 -24.27 1.80 -14.05
C ASP A 114 -22.91 1.09 -14.14
N MET A 115 -22.88 -0.26 -14.15
CA MET A 115 -21.63 -1.03 -14.06
C MET A 115 -20.69 -0.78 -15.24
N GLU A 116 -21.22 -0.70 -16.47
CA GLU A 116 -20.38 -0.55 -17.67
C GLU A 116 -19.58 0.76 -17.63
N ASP A 117 -20.20 1.87 -17.23
CA ASP A 117 -19.53 3.17 -17.14
C ASP A 117 -18.43 3.15 -16.07
N ILE A 118 -18.67 2.47 -14.95
CA ILE A 118 -17.71 2.29 -13.88
C ILE A 118 -16.53 1.44 -14.38
N ILE A 119 -16.80 0.29 -15.02
CA ILE A 119 -15.77 -0.61 -15.57
C ILE A 119 -14.89 0.15 -16.56
N GLN A 120 -15.48 0.85 -17.53
CA GLN A 120 -14.73 1.64 -18.52
C GLN A 120 -13.87 2.72 -17.86
N THR A 121 -14.41 3.40 -16.85
CA THR A 121 -13.71 4.46 -16.12
C THR A 121 -12.46 3.93 -15.44
N TYR A 122 -12.56 2.82 -14.69
CA TYR A 122 -11.42 2.28 -13.95
C TYR A 122 -10.45 1.51 -14.83
N ALA A 123 -10.93 0.80 -15.86
CA ALA A 123 -10.06 0.20 -16.88
C ALA A 123 -9.21 1.27 -17.59
N LYS A 124 -9.79 2.43 -17.91
CA LYS A 124 -9.06 3.56 -18.51
C LYS A 124 -8.01 4.13 -17.57
N LYS A 125 -8.30 4.28 -16.28
CA LYS A 125 -7.34 4.80 -15.28
C LYS A 125 -6.08 3.95 -15.16
N VAL A 126 -6.19 2.64 -15.40
CA VAL A 126 -5.06 1.70 -15.34
C VAL A 126 -4.52 1.30 -16.73
N ASN A 127 -4.98 1.94 -17.81
CA ASN A 127 -4.60 1.66 -19.21
C ASN A 127 -4.94 0.21 -19.64
N MET A 128 -6.12 -0.29 -19.28
CA MET A 128 -6.56 -1.66 -19.58
C MET A 128 -7.85 -1.73 -20.43
N THR A 129 -8.33 -0.62 -20.99
CA THR A 129 -9.58 -0.55 -21.77
C THR A 129 -9.59 -1.51 -22.96
N GLU A 130 -8.47 -1.65 -23.67
CA GLU A 130 -8.37 -2.54 -24.85
C GLU A 130 -8.37 -4.03 -24.47
N PHE A 131 -8.21 -4.34 -23.19
CA PHE A 131 -8.12 -5.72 -22.69
C PHE A 131 -9.41 -6.20 -22.00
N LEU A 132 -10.46 -5.38 -21.95
CA LEU A 132 -11.69 -5.69 -21.22
C LEU A 132 -12.32 -7.05 -21.60
N ASP A 133 -12.27 -7.41 -22.87
CA ASP A 133 -12.84 -8.67 -23.38
C ASP A 133 -11.80 -9.82 -23.46
N HIS A 134 -10.58 -9.61 -22.89
CA HIS A 134 -9.57 -10.66 -22.83
C HIS A 134 -9.74 -11.53 -21.58
N GLU A 135 -9.33 -12.78 -21.71
CA GLU A 135 -9.21 -13.69 -20.58
C GLU A 135 -8.03 -13.28 -19.70
N PRO A 136 -8.19 -13.18 -18.35
CA PRO A 136 -7.10 -12.82 -17.46
C PRO A 136 -5.86 -13.70 -17.59
N THR A 137 -6.03 -14.98 -17.94
CA THR A 137 -4.93 -15.93 -18.14
C THR A 137 -3.99 -15.56 -19.29
N LYS A 138 -4.45 -14.75 -20.26
CA LYS A 138 -3.68 -14.31 -21.42
C LYS A 138 -2.92 -12.99 -21.17
N LEU A 139 -3.09 -12.40 -20.00
CA LEU A 139 -2.43 -11.14 -19.61
C LEU A 139 -1.03 -11.39 -19.02
N SER A 140 -0.12 -10.43 -19.22
CA SER A 140 1.14 -10.39 -18.48
C SER A 140 0.90 -10.12 -16.99
N GLY A 141 1.86 -10.47 -16.11
CA GLY A 141 1.75 -10.22 -14.67
C GLY A 141 1.46 -8.75 -14.33
N GLY A 142 2.11 -7.81 -15.02
CA GLY A 142 1.85 -6.37 -14.84
C GLY A 142 0.45 -5.94 -15.32
N GLN A 143 -0.07 -6.53 -16.40
CA GLN A 143 -1.45 -6.28 -16.85
C GLN A 143 -2.46 -6.83 -15.85
N LYS A 144 -2.24 -8.04 -15.34
CA LYS A 144 -3.06 -8.65 -14.29
C LYS A 144 -3.12 -7.76 -13.06
N GLN A 145 -1.98 -7.25 -12.61
CA GLN A 145 -1.92 -6.35 -11.46
C GLN A 145 -2.72 -5.06 -11.66
N ARG A 146 -2.65 -4.47 -12.87
CA ARG A 146 -3.46 -3.30 -13.22
C ARG A 146 -4.96 -3.59 -13.17
N VAL A 147 -5.38 -4.76 -13.67
CA VAL A 147 -6.80 -5.18 -13.60
C VAL A 147 -7.24 -5.39 -12.16
N ALA A 148 -6.45 -6.08 -11.34
CA ALA A 148 -6.75 -6.28 -9.92
C ALA A 148 -6.94 -4.94 -9.18
N ILE A 149 -6.06 -3.96 -9.45
CA ILE A 149 -6.18 -2.60 -8.91
C ILE A 149 -7.46 -1.92 -9.41
N ALA A 150 -7.80 -2.05 -10.71
CA ALA A 150 -9.01 -1.46 -11.26
C ALA A 150 -10.28 -2.02 -10.61
N GLY A 151 -10.34 -3.35 -10.41
CA GLY A 151 -11.46 -4.01 -9.75
C GLY A 151 -11.68 -3.51 -8.32
N ILE A 152 -10.60 -3.39 -7.54
CA ILE A 152 -10.70 -2.84 -6.18
C ILE A 152 -11.09 -1.36 -6.18
N LEU A 153 -10.50 -0.55 -7.05
CA LEU A 153 -10.83 0.88 -7.12
C LEU A 153 -12.26 1.12 -7.59
N ALA A 154 -12.81 0.27 -8.44
CA ALA A 154 -14.19 0.36 -8.93
C ALA A 154 -15.22 0.23 -7.80
N MET A 155 -14.89 -0.51 -6.75
CA MET A 155 -15.75 -0.69 -5.57
C MET A 155 -15.80 0.54 -4.65
N HIS A 156 -14.99 1.56 -4.88
CA HIS A 156 -14.88 2.78 -4.05
C HIS A 156 -14.70 2.50 -2.54
N PRO A 157 -13.77 1.64 -2.14
CA PRO A 157 -13.56 1.37 -0.72
C PRO A 157 -13.03 2.62 0.01
N SER A 158 -13.34 2.75 1.31
CA SER A 158 -12.79 3.84 2.14
C SER A 158 -11.34 3.62 2.52
N ILE A 159 -10.89 2.37 2.54
CA ILE A 159 -9.53 1.94 2.87
C ILE A 159 -9.03 1.00 1.78
N ILE A 160 -7.82 1.23 1.29
CA ILE A 160 -7.14 0.31 0.37
C ILE A 160 -5.87 -0.21 1.02
N ILE A 161 -5.72 -1.53 1.02
CA ILE A 161 -4.48 -2.21 1.38
C ILE A 161 -3.77 -2.66 0.09
N LEU A 162 -2.53 -2.23 -0.08
CA LEU A 162 -1.67 -2.60 -1.21
C LEU A 162 -0.56 -3.53 -0.69
N ASP A 163 -0.72 -4.83 -0.84
CA ASP A 163 0.28 -5.81 -0.40
C ASP A 163 1.28 -6.08 -1.54
N GLU A 164 2.38 -5.32 -1.56
CA GLU A 164 3.39 -5.33 -2.63
C GLU A 164 2.81 -5.21 -4.05
N ALA A 165 1.70 -4.48 -4.17
CA ALA A 165 0.87 -4.42 -5.37
C ALA A 165 1.58 -3.85 -6.62
N THR A 166 2.73 -3.22 -6.47
CA THR A 166 3.52 -2.69 -7.60
C THR A 166 4.72 -3.55 -7.96
N SER A 167 4.98 -4.65 -7.25
CA SER A 167 6.18 -5.49 -7.43
C SER A 167 6.26 -6.16 -8.81
N MET A 168 5.10 -6.49 -9.41
CA MET A 168 5.01 -7.12 -10.73
C MET A 168 5.04 -6.13 -11.91
N LEU A 169 5.05 -4.82 -11.63
CA LEU A 169 5.01 -3.77 -12.65
C LEU A 169 6.42 -3.41 -13.11
N ASP A 170 6.52 -3.01 -14.37
CA ASP A 170 7.71 -2.34 -14.87
C ASP A 170 7.88 -0.95 -14.21
N PRO A 171 9.07 -0.33 -14.25
CA PRO A 171 9.32 0.94 -13.55
C PRO A 171 8.35 2.06 -13.91
N ARG A 172 7.90 2.12 -15.18
CA ARG A 172 6.93 3.12 -15.63
C ARG A 172 5.53 2.84 -15.07
N GLY A 173 5.10 1.59 -15.14
CA GLY A 173 3.83 1.14 -14.58
C GLY A 173 3.74 1.37 -13.08
N LYS A 174 4.83 1.14 -12.36
CA LYS A 174 4.94 1.43 -10.92
C LYS A 174 4.69 2.91 -10.62
N ILE A 175 5.32 3.82 -11.38
CA ILE A 175 5.13 5.27 -11.23
C ILE A 175 3.67 5.65 -11.53
N GLU A 176 3.08 5.13 -12.61
CA GLU A 176 1.70 5.41 -13.01
C GLU A 176 0.70 4.99 -11.92
N ILE A 177 0.85 3.78 -11.37
CA ILE A 177 -0.05 3.27 -10.32
C ILE A 177 0.16 4.04 -9.01
N ASN A 178 1.39 4.31 -8.59
CA ASN A 178 1.64 5.08 -7.39
C ASN A 178 1.04 6.50 -7.50
N ASN A 179 1.17 7.15 -8.65
CA ASN A 179 0.55 8.45 -8.90
C ASN A 179 -0.99 8.39 -8.83
N LEU A 180 -1.60 7.34 -9.41
CA LEU A 180 -3.05 7.14 -9.34
C LEU A 180 -3.51 6.96 -7.88
N VAL A 181 -2.82 6.13 -7.11
CA VAL A 181 -3.14 5.90 -5.69
C VAL A 181 -3.00 7.18 -4.88
N HIS A 182 -1.92 7.95 -5.09
CA HIS A 182 -1.73 9.25 -4.44
C HIS A 182 -2.81 10.29 -4.84
N GLU A 183 -3.20 10.30 -6.11
CA GLU A 183 -4.29 11.17 -6.58
C GLU A 183 -5.60 10.84 -5.86
N LEU A 184 -5.96 9.56 -5.79
CA LEU A 184 -7.18 9.10 -5.11
C LEU A 184 -7.13 9.40 -3.60
N ASN A 185 -5.99 9.19 -2.94
CA ASN A 185 -5.82 9.57 -1.55
C ASN A 185 -6.11 11.05 -1.33
N LYS A 186 -5.55 11.94 -2.16
CA LYS A 186 -5.70 13.39 -2.01
C LYS A 186 -7.06 13.92 -2.43
N THR A 187 -7.65 13.38 -3.51
CA THR A 187 -8.89 13.92 -4.09
C THR A 187 -10.14 13.32 -3.47
N GLN A 188 -10.07 12.06 -3.00
CA GLN A 188 -11.22 11.33 -2.44
C GLN A 188 -11.08 11.07 -0.94
N ASN A 189 -10.01 11.57 -0.30
CA ASN A 189 -9.70 11.32 1.10
C ASN A 189 -9.65 9.81 1.45
N MET A 190 -9.25 8.98 0.48
CA MET A 190 -9.14 7.54 0.62
C MET A 190 -7.96 7.19 1.52
N THR A 191 -8.15 6.28 2.48
CA THR A 191 -7.07 5.81 3.34
C THR A 191 -6.28 4.74 2.61
N ILE A 192 -4.95 4.87 2.56
CA ILE A 192 -4.05 3.90 1.94
C ILE A 192 -3.15 3.28 3.00
N LEU A 193 -3.14 1.97 3.05
CA LEU A 193 -2.15 1.18 3.79
C LEU A 193 -1.32 0.39 2.77
N SER A 194 -0.12 0.87 2.46
CA SER A 194 0.78 0.16 1.56
C SER A 194 1.77 -0.69 2.34
N ILE A 195 1.90 -1.93 1.95
CA ILE A 195 2.83 -2.91 2.48
C ILE A 195 3.90 -3.12 1.43
N THR A 196 5.14 -2.76 1.74
CA THR A 196 6.22 -2.76 0.76
C THR A 196 7.59 -2.94 1.43
N HIS A 197 8.56 -3.34 0.63
CA HIS A 197 9.99 -3.23 0.97
C HIS A 197 10.66 -2.07 0.23
N ASP A 198 9.89 -1.28 -0.54
CA ASP A 198 10.42 -0.17 -1.33
C ASP A 198 10.51 1.12 -0.51
N ILE A 199 11.73 1.48 -0.18
CA ILE A 199 12.05 2.68 0.59
C ILE A 199 11.67 3.99 -0.15
N GLU A 200 11.66 3.97 -1.49
CA GLU A 200 11.30 5.14 -2.28
C GLU A 200 9.80 5.40 -2.26
N GLU A 201 8.99 4.35 -2.20
CA GLU A 201 7.56 4.44 -1.97
C GLU A 201 7.27 4.98 -0.55
N ALA A 202 7.96 4.43 0.47
CA ALA A 202 7.84 4.91 1.84
C ALA A 202 8.22 6.39 2.00
N ALA A 203 9.16 6.90 1.21
CA ALA A 203 9.56 8.32 1.23
C ALA A 203 8.48 9.29 0.70
N LEU A 204 7.40 8.78 0.09
CA LEU A 204 6.27 9.54 -0.42
C LEU A 204 5.04 9.47 0.49
N SER A 205 5.06 8.66 1.55
CA SER A 205 3.94 8.47 2.46
C SER A 205 3.82 9.60 3.49
N ASP A 206 2.72 9.61 4.23
CA ASP A 206 2.50 10.51 5.38
C ASP A 206 3.05 9.91 6.68
N HIS A 207 3.02 8.57 6.78
CA HIS A 207 3.42 7.82 7.97
C HIS A 207 4.09 6.52 7.57
N VAL A 208 5.16 6.14 8.28
CA VAL A 208 5.90 4.89 8.08
C VAL A 208 5.91 4.10 9.38
N ILE A 209 5.60 2.82 9.27
CA ILE A 209 5.71 1.81 10.33
C ILE A 209 6.80 0.85 9.91
N LEU A 210 7.89 0.78 10.66
CA LEU A 210 9.03 -0.07 10.36
C LEU A 210 8.89 -1.41 11.09
N LEU A 211 8.74 -2.50 10.32
CA LEU A 211 8.50 -3.85 10.83
C LEU A 211 9.73 -4.74 10.61
N ASP A 212 10.17 -5.41 11.66
CA ASP A 212 11.24 -6.41 11.62
C ASP A 212 10.85 -7.64 12.44
N ASN A 213 10.89 -8.84 11.84
CA ASN A 213 10.63 -10.12 12.51
C ASN A 213 9.38 -10.11 13.40
N GLY A 214 8.28 -9.57 12.90
CA GLY A 214 6.99 -9.52 13.61
C GLY A 214 6.86 -8.43 14.67
N HIS A 215 7.85 -7.54 14.82
CA HIS A 215 7.83 -6.43 15.77
C HIS A 215 7.91 -5.08 15.06
N ILE A 216 7.22 -4.09 15.59
CA ILE A 216 7.41 -2.68 15.18
C ILE A 216 8.67 -2.16 15.88
N ILE A 217 9.67 -1.73 15.11
CA ILE A 217 10.93 -1.22 15.63
C ILE A 217 10.99 0.31 15.64
N ASP A 218 10.28 0.97 14.74
CA ASP A 218 10.06 2.42 14.77
C ASP A 218 8.81 2.79 13.97
N GLU A 219 8.23 3.95 14.28
CA GLU A 219 7.12 4.55 13.53
C GLU A 219 7.18 6.07 13.56
N GLY A 220 6.64 6.71 12.54
CA GLY A 220 6.60 8.17 12.46
C GLY A 220 6.57 8.71 11.05
N THR A 221 6.95 9.98 10.90
CA THR A 221 7.07 10.59 9.57
C THR A 221 8.20 9.93 8.77
N PRO A 222 8.11 9.91 7.43
CA PRO A 222 9.18 9.39 6.59
C PRO A 222 10.55 10.01 6.89
N GLU A 223 10.60 11.31 7.17
CA GLU A 223 11.84 12.00 7.54
C GLU A 223 12.46 11.45 8.82
N LYS A 224 11.63 11.06 9.81
CA LYS A 224 12.11 10.47 11.06
C LYS A 224 12.66 9.07 10.84
N VAL A 225 11.87 8.20 10.19
CA VAL A 225 12.16 6.76 10.09
C VAL A 225 13.22 6.47 9.04
N LEU A 226 13.12 7.10 7.84
CA LEU A 226 13.95 6.75 6.68
C LEU A 226 15.35 7.42 6.68
N THR A 227 15.67 8.19 7.70
CA THR A 227 17.01 8.78 7.86
C THR A 227 17.89 8.02 8.86
N GLN A 228 17.34 7.02 9.53
CA GLN A 228 18.04 6.18 10.52
C GLN A 228 18.83 5.07 9.81
N LYS A 229 19.92 5.46 9.17
CA LYS A 229 20.71 4.58 8.29
C LYS A 229 21.13 3.27 8.97
N GLU A 230 21.67 3.34 10.17
CA GLU A 230 22.18 2.17 10.90
C GLU A 230 21.07 1.16 11.21
N GLU A 231 19.89 1.64 11.59
CA GLU A 231 18.72 0.81 11.88
C GLU A 231 18.18 0.13 10.61
N LEU A 232 18.05 0.90 9.51
CA LEU A 232 17.60 0.37 8.22
C LEU A 232 18.58 -0.68 7.66
N GLU A 233 19.90 -0.40 7.70
CA GLU A 233 20.93 -1.35 7.25
C GLU A 233 20.94 -2.63 8.11
N ARG A 234 20.69 -2.55 9.42
CA ARG A 234 20.59 -3.70 10.32
C ARG A 234 19.52 -4.68 9.91
N ILE A 235 18.39 -4.19 9.37
CA ILE A 235 17.26 -5.01 8.91
C ILE A 235 17.31 -5.29 7.38
N GLY A 236 18.43 -5.02 6.74
CA GLY A 236 18.62 -5.29 5.30
C GLY A 236 17.94 -4.30 4.37
N LEU A 237 17.55 -3.14 4.85
CA LEU A 237 17.04 -2.01 4.05
C LEU A 237 18.13 -0.96 3.88
N ASP A 238 17.89 -0.01 2.98
CA ASP A 238 18.80 1.12 2.73
C ASP A 238 18.05 2.44 2.98
N VAL A 239 18.74 3.56 2.96
CA VAL A 239 18.11 4.88 3.01
C VAL A 239 17.69 5.35 1.61
N PRO A 240 16.70 6.25 1.48
CA PRO A 240 16.29 6.79 0.18
C PRO A 240 17.45 7.36 -0.62
N PHE A 241 17.44 7.18 -1.94
CA PHE A 241 18.49 7.68 -2.83
C PHE A 241 18.72 9.19 -2.70
N ALA A 242 17.62 9.96 -2.60
CA ALA A 242 17.70 11.41 -2.40
C ALA A 242 18.42 11.77 -1.10
N TYR A 243 18.21 11.00 -0.04
CA TYR A 243 18.90 11.20 1.24
C TYR A 243 20.41 10.93 1.11
N LYS A 244 20.81 9.84 0.46
CA LYS A 244 22.24 9.54 0.23
C LYS A 244 22.97 10.68 -0.47
N ILE A 245 22.36 11.21 -1.55
CA ILE A 245 22.97 12.27 -2.36
C ILE A 245 23.00 13.59 -1.59
N SER A 246 21.85 14.00 -1.02
CA SER A 246 21.78 15.29 -0.30
C SER A 246 22.68 15.32 0.94
N LYS A 247 22.74 14.19 1.69
CA LYS A 247 23.65 14.07 2.84
C LYS A 247 25.11 14.16 2.41
N LYS A 248 25.50 13.45 1.35
CA LYS A 248 26.88 13.50 0.84
C LYS A 248 27.27 14.91 0.37
N LEU A 249 26.36 15.62 -0.29
CA LEU A 249 26.57 17.01 -0.69
C LEU A 249 26.66 17.93 0.54
N HIS A 250 25.80 17.77 1.52
CA HIS A 250 25.85 18.49 2.78
C HIS A 250 27.20 18.31 3.49
N ASP A 251 27.63 17.06 3.66
CA ASP A 251 28.88 16.69 4.32
C ASP A 251 30.12 17.21 3.52
N SER A 252 29.94 17.47 2.21
CA SER A 252 30.97 18.08 1.34
C SER A 252 30.92 19.64 1.35
N GLY A 253 30.12 20.26 2.20
CA GLY A 253 30.04 21.73 2.37
C GLY A 253 29.07 22.46 1.41
N TYR A 254 28.27 21.75 0.65
CA TYR A 254 27.20 22.38 -0.15
C TYR A 254 26.02 22.79 0.74
N PRO A 255 25.35 23.92 0.48
CA PRO A 255 24.24 24.44 1.28
C PRO A 255 22.92 23.71 0.97
N ILE A 256 22.94 22.37 1.03
CA ILE A 256 21.77 21.49 0.89
C ILE A 256 21.57 20.74 2.21
N LYS A 257 20.35 20.74 2.73
CA LYS A 257 19.98 19.88 3.86
C LYS A 257 19.71 18.45 3.37
N PRO A 258 19.86 17.42 4.22
CA PRO A 258 19.41 16.06 3.89
C PRO A 258 17.92 16.04 3.53
N ILE A 259 17.59 15.42 2.39
CA ILE A 259 16.25 15.37 1.79
C ILE A 259 15.97 13.93 1.39
N ILE A 260 14.82 13.38 1.79
CA ILE A 260 14.41 12.02 1.42
C ILE A 260 13.65 11.95 0.09
N ASN A 261 13.02 13.04 -0.33
CA ASN A 261 12.17 13.10 -1.52
C ASN A 261 12.97 13.54 -2.75
N LYS A 262 12.90 12.75 -3.85
CA LYS A 262 13.66 12.99 -5.10
C LYS A 262 13.28 14.30 -5.78
N GLU A 263 11.99 14.64 -5.83
CA GLU A 263 11.53 15.86 -6.49
C GLU A 263 12.00 17.12 -5.75
N LYS A 264 11.95 17.08 -4.41
CA LYS A 264 12.50 18.16 -3.58
C LYS A 264 14.00 18.32 -3.80
N LEU A 265 14.75 17.19 -3.86
CA LEU A 265 16.18 17.24 -4.13
C LEU A 265 16.49 17.87 -5.49
N VAL A 266 15.79 17.46 -6.55
CA VAL A 266 15.98 18.02 -7.89
C VAL A 266 15.74 19.54 -7.89
N LYS A 267 14.66 20.02 -7.26
CA LYS A 267 14.37 21.46 -7.12
C LYS A 267 15.49 22.23 -6.44
N GLU A 268 16.01 21.71 -5.32
CA GLU A 268 17.13 22.34 -4.59
C GLU A 268 18.42 22.36 -5.44
N LEU A 269 18.74 21.29 -6.14
CA LEU A 269 19.91 21.21 -7.03
C LEU A 269 19.82 22.20 -8.18
N CYS A 270 18.65 22.36 -8.80
CA CYS A 270 18.44 23.34 -9.85
C CYS A 270 18.63 24.78 -9.33
N GLN A 271 18.14 25.07 -8.12
CA GLN A 271 18.33 26.40 -7.50
C GLN A 271 19.79 26.73 -7.19
N LEU A 272 20.60 25.74 -6.83
CA LEU A 272 22.03 25.93 -6.61
C LEU A 272 22.78 26.28 -7.90
N ASN A 273 22.43 25.65 -9.03
CA ASN A 273 23.05 25.94 -10.31
C ASN A 273 22.69 27.34 -10.85
N LEU A 274 21.54 27.89 -10.48
CA LEU A 274 21.12 29.23 -10.89
C LEU A 274 21.80 30.36 -10.08
N LYS A 275 22.48 30.03 -8.97
CA LYS A 275 23.21 30.99 -8.11
C LYS A 275 24.72 31.04 -8.41
N LYS A 276 25.22 30.31 -9.40
CA LYS A 276 26.57 30.44 -9.98
C LYS A 276 26.52 31.27 -11.25
#